data_1a807a03f7d16e4d99c60ee8c83d7e8a
#
_entry.id   1a807a03f7d16e4d99c60ee8c83d7e8a
#
_cell.length_a   1.000
_cell.length_b   1.000
_cell.length_c   1.000
_cell.angle_alpha   90.00
_cell.angle_beta   90.00
_cell.angle_gamma   90.00
#
_symmetry.space_group_name_H-M   'P 1'
#
loop_
_entity.id
_entity.type
_entity.pdbx_description
1 polymer ?
#
loop_
_entity_poly.entity_id
_entity_poly.type
_entity_poly.pdbx_seq_one_letter_code
_entity_poly.pdbx_strand_id
1 'polypeptide(L)'
;AVAQLEDLAPPAAFEVTATSIIGLPGGRSPRVIAAECAELSGRLAAIHNELAAGFVAKGLYKREKRPFLPHVTIARARGRTLFDPAEIHPEPVKFTAVRVTLYNSVLKASGVLHEALKTVQLT
;
A
#
# COMPACT_ATOMS: atom_id res chain seq x y z
N ALA A 1 4.84 6.20 -15.86
CA ALA A 1 4.06 5.82 -14.68
C ALA A 1 2.85 6.73 -14.47
N VAL A 2 3.01 8.04 -14.63
CA VAL A 2 1.89 9.00 -14.49
C VAL A 2 0.81 8.72 -15.54
N ALA A 3 1.19 8.38 -16.78
CA ALA A 3 0.25 8.09 -17.85
C ALA A 3 -0.69 6.91 -17.51
N GLN A 4 -0.18 5.86 -16.86
CA GLN A 4 -0.99 4.72 -16.47
C GLN A 4 -2.03 5.10 -15.41
N LEU A 5 -1.67 5.99 -14.49
CA LEU A 5 -2.60 6.50 -13.50
C LEU A 5 -3.65 7.41 -14.13
N GLU A 6 -3.27 8.24 -15.10
CA GLU A 6 -4.20 9.10 -15.84
C GLU A 6 -5.20 8.30 -16.69
N ASP A 7 -4.76 7.15 -17.22
CA ASP A 7 -5.62 6.26 -17.99
C ASP A 7 -6.57 5.43 -17.14
N LEU A 8 -6.39 5.44 -15.80
CA LEU A 8 -7.28 4.76 -14.90
C LEU A 8 -8.67 5.40 -14.96
N ALA A 9 -9.66 4.62 -15.37
CA ALA A 9 -11.04 5.08 -15.34
C ALA A 9 -11.40 5.44 -13.88
N PRO A 10 -12.03 6.61 -13.60
CA PRO A 10 -12.28 7.02 -12.22
C PRO A 10 -13.21 6.02 -11.52
N PRO A 11 -12.67 5.13 -10.69
CA PRO A 11 -13.51 4.17 -9.97
C PRO A 11 -14.26 4.86 -8.84
N ALA A 12 -15.35 4.24 -8.39
CA ALA A 12 -16.09 4.73 -7.25
C ALA A 12 -15.24 4.66 -5.98
N ALA A 13 -15.45 5.59 -5.07
CA ALA A 13 -14.88 5.52 -3.72
C ALA A 13 -15.34 4.24 -3.02
N PHE A 14 -14.52 3.72 -2.12
CA PHE A 14 -14.80 2.46 -1.43
C PHE A 14 -14.32 2.51 0.02
N GLU A 15 -14.89 1.65 0.84
CA GLU A 15 -14.53 1.54 2.25
C GLU A 15 -13.38 0.55 2.45
N VAL A 16 -12.42 0.95 3.28
CA VAL A 16 -11.28 0.12 3.67
C VAL A 16 -11.29 -0.03 5.19
N THR A 17 -10.97 -1.21 5.68
CA THR A 17 -10.88 -1.48 7.11
C THR A 17 -9.45 -1.90 7.47
N ALA A 18 -8.82 -1.14 8.37
CA ALA A 18 -7.56 -1.56 8.97
C ALA A 18 -7.89 -2.55 10.09
N THR A 19 -7.39 -3.79 9.98
CA THR A 19 -7.85 -4.90 10.83
C THR A 19 -6.83 -5.39 11.83
N SER A 20 -5.60 -5.61 11.41
CA SER A 20 -4.59 -6.25 12.27
C SER A 20 -3.22 -5.62 12.06
N ILE A 21 -2.36 -5.80 13.07
CA ILE A 21 -0.98 -5.35 13.00
C ILE A 21 -0.12 -6.50 12.51
N ILE A 22 0.73 -6.21 11.53
CA ILE A 22 1.64 -7.18 10.93
C ILE A 22 3.06 -6.64 10.88
N GLY A 23 4.03 -7.55 10.81
CA GLY A 23 5.43 -7.22 10.58
C GLY A 23 5.83 -7.59 9.16
N LEU A 24 6.57 -6.74 8.49
CA LEU A 24 7.05 -6.96 7.13
C LEU A 24 8.58 -6.88 7.09
N PRO A 25 9.24 -7.78 6.37
CA PRO A 25 8.68 -8.80 5.47
C PRO A 25 8.10 -10.02 6.17
N GLY A 26 8.08 -10.06 7.45
CA GLY A 26 7.63 -11.20 8.24
C GLY A 26 8.78 -11.77 9.07
N GLY A 27 8.47 -12.75 9.93
CA GLY A 27 9.44 -13.34 10.84
C GLY A 27 9.56 -12.59 12.16
N ARG A 28 10.58 -12.94 12.95
CA ARG A 28 10.75 -12.43 14.32
C ARG A 28 11.34 -11.03 14.41
N SER A 29 11.97 -10.58 13.34
CA SER A 29 12.62 -9.26 13.31
C SER A 29 12.13 -8.47 12.09
N PRO A 30 10.93 -7.92 12.14
CA PRO A 30 10.39 -7.15 11.03
C PRO A 30 11.13 -5.82 10.88
N ARG A 31 11.19 -5.31 9.66
CA ARG A 31 11.72 -3.99 9.35
C ARG A 31 10.64 -2.93 9.39
N VAL A 32 9.41 -3.32 9.12
CA VAL A 32 8.25 -2.44 9.05
C VAL A 32 7.12 -3.05 9.88
N ILE A 33 6.46 -2.21 10.63
CA ILE A 33 5.23 -2.54 11.35
C ILE A 33 4.10 -1.81 10.65
N ALA A 34 3.08 -2.55 10.26
CA ALA A 34 2.00 -2.03 9.44
C ALA A 34 0.64 -2.50 9.93
N ALA A 35 -0.40 -1.73 9.57
CA ALA A 35 -1.77 -2.16 9.71
C ALA A 35 -2.20 -2.82 8.39
N GLU A 36 -2.61 -4.08 8.45
CA GLU A 36 -3.18 -4.77 7.32
C GLU A 36 -4.57 -4.23 7.03
N CYS A 37 -4.88 -4.05 5.76
CA CYS A 37 -6.14 -3.49 5.32
C CYS A 37 -6.96 -4.52 4.56
N ALA A 38 -8.27 -4.54 4.82
CA ALA A 38 -9.23 -5.35 4.09
C ALA A 38 -10.16 -4.44 3.29
N GLU A 39 -10.41 -4.80 2.04
CA GLU A 39 -11.35 -4.11 1.18
C GLU A 39 -12.23 -5.18 0.50
N LEU A 40 -13.50 -5.23 0.91
CA LEU A 40 -14.37 -6.35 0.60
C LEU A 40 -15.04 -6.28 -0.77
N SER A 41 -15.11 -5.09 -1.39
CA SER A 41 -15.79 -4.94 -2.68
C SER A 41 -14.97 -5.43 -3.87
N GLY A 42 -13.65 -5.62 -3.70
CA GLY A 42 -12.72 -5.96 -4.77
C GLY A 42 -12.23 -4.76 -5.59
N ARG A 43 -12.65 -3.55 -5.26
CA ARG A 43 -12.26 -2.34 -6.03
C ARG A 43 -10.80 -1.99 -5.87
N LEU A 44 -10.25 -2.12 -4.66
CA LEU A 44 -8.83 -1.87 -4.42
C LEU A 44 -7.95 -2.86 -5.19
N ALA A 45 -8.29 -4.15 -5.14
CA ALA A 45 -7.57 -5.16 -5.91
C ALA A 45 -7.66 -4.91 -7.42
N ALA A 46 -8.83 -4.46 -7.90
CA ALA A 46 -9.01 -4.13 -9.32
C ALA A 46 -8.13 -2.96 -9.74
N ILE A 47 -8.04 -1.91 -8.93
CA ILE A 47 -7.15 -0.76 -9.19
C ILE A 47 -5.69 -1.23 -9.24
N HIS A 48 -5.27 -2.02 -8.25
CA HIS A 48 -3.92 -2.56 -8.20
C HIS A 48 -3.60 -3.37 -9.46
N ASN A 49 -4.49 -4.28 -9.85
CA ASN A 49 -4.27 -5.15 -11.01
C ASN A 49 -4.22 -4.35 -12.31
N GLU A 50 -5.07 -3.37 -12.48
CA GLU A 50 -5.10 -2.51 -13.67
C GLU A 50 -3.80 -1.69 -13.78
N LEU A 51 -3.36 -1.07 -12.70
CA LEU A 51 -2.11 -0.31 -12.69
C LEU A 51 -0.89 -1.21 -12.90
N ALA A 52 -0.84 -2.36 -12.25
CA ALA A 52 0.26 -3.30 -12.41
C ALA A 52 0.35 -3.81 -13.85
N ALA A 53 -0.76 -4.15 -14.47
CA ALA A 53 -0.80 -4.59 -15.86
C ALA A 53 -0.31 -3.48 -16.80
N GLY A 54 -0.73 -2.23 -16.58
CA GLY A 54 -0.28 -1.09 -17.34
C GLY A 54 1.22 -0.84 -17.21
N PHE A 55 1.76 -0.92 -16.01
CA PHE A 55 3.20 -0.74 -15.77
C PHE A 55 4.02 -1.87 -16.39
N VAL A 56 3.55 -3.12 -16.29
CA VAL A 56 4.22 -4.27 -16.94
C VAL A 56 4.24 -4.11 -18.44
N ALA A 57 3.12 -3.71 -19.05
CA ALA A 57 3.01 -3.51 -20.50
C ALA A 57 3.97 -2.43 -21.02
N LYS A 58 4.31 -1.43 -20.20
CA LYS A 58 5.25 -0.37 -20.55
C LYS A 58 6.70 -0.66 -20.13
N GLY A 59 6.97 -1.83 -19.56
CA GLY A 59 8.30 -2.19 -19.10
C GLY A 59 8.75 -1.45 -17.85
N LEU A 60 7.83 -0.82 -17.10
CA LEU A 60 8.14 -0.01 -15.92
C LEU A 60 8.15 -0.84 -14.63
N TYR A 61 7.62 -2.04 -14.68
CA TYR A 61 7.39 -2.85 -13.49
C TYR A 61 7.42 -4.33 -13.85
N LYS A 62 7.99 -5.13 -12.97
CA LYS A 62 7.95 -6.59 -13.05
C LYS A 62 6.97 -7.09 -11.99
N ARG A 63 5.95 -7.84 -12.40
CA ARG A 63 4.95 -8.34 -11.47
C ARG A 63 5.58 -9.20 -10.37
N GLU A 64 5.26 -8.88 -9.14
CA GLU A 64 5.75 -9.64 -7.99
C GLU A 64 5.05 -10.99 -7.88
N LYS A 65 5.78 -11.98 -7.38
CA LYS A 65 5.22 -13.30 -7.10
C LYS A 65 4.32 -13.31 -5.87
N ARG A 66 4.57 -12.39 -4.93
CA ARG A 66 3.78 -12.28 -3.70
C ARG A 66 2.41 -11.67 -3.99
N PRO A 67 1.36 -12.13 -3.28
CA PRO A 67 0.04 -11.50 -3.41
C PRO A 67 0.09 -10.02 -3.00
N PHE A 68 -0.79 -9.22 -3.59
CA PHE A 68 -0.99 -7.86 -3.18
C PHE A 68 -1.48 -7.83 -1.72
N LEU A 69 -0.78 -7.07 -0.88
CA LEU A 69 -1.09 -6.91 0.53
C LEU A 69 -1.33 -5.44 0.83
N PRO A 70 -2.58 -4.98 0.83
CA PRO A 70 -2.89 -3.61 1.23
C PRO A 70 -2.51 -3.38 2.68
N HIS A 71 -1.75 -2.34 2.95
CA HIS A 71 -1.33 -2.03 4.31
C HIS A 71 -0.96 -0.57 4.45
N VAL A 72 -1.00 -0.10 5.69
CA VAL A 72 -0.53 1.24 6.08
C VAL A 72 0.66 1.07 7.02
N THR A 73 1.82 1.59 6.62
CA THR A 73 3.01 1.55 7.47
C THR A 73 2.81 2.47 8.67
N ILE A 74 2.98 1.90 9.88
CA ILE A 74 2.85 2.63 11.14
C ILE A 74 4.23 3.03 11.68
N ALA A 75 5.20 2.13 11.58
CA ALA A 75 6.52 2.35 12.15
C ALA A 75 7.58 1.57 11.38
N ARG A 76 8.82 2.03 11.47
CA ARG A 76 9.98 1.32 10.93
C ARG A 76 10.90 0.96 12.08
N ALA A 77 11.29 -0.31 12.12
CA ALA A 77 12.25 -0.79 13.10
C ALA A 77 13.67 -0.41 12.70
N ARG A 78 14.45 0.04 13.69
CA ARG A 78 15.88 0.27 13.53
C ARG A 78 16.64 -0.93 14.06
N GLY A 79 17.45 -1.55 13.20
CA GLY A 79 18.21 -2.72 13.58
C GLY A 79 17.33 -3.93 13.84
N ARG A 80 17.85 -4.83 14.66
CA ARG A 80 17.16 -6.07 15.00
C ARG A 80 16.21 -5.82 16.17
N THR A 81 14.91 -5.85 15.90
CA THR A 81 13.87 -5.66 16.92
C THR A 81 12.98 -6.88 16.94
N LEU A 82 12.80 -7.46 18.14
CA LEU A 82 11.83 -8.54 18.33
C LEU A 82 10.45 -7.93 18.51
N PHE A 83 9.52 -8.38 17.69
CA PHE A 83 8.15 -7.87 17.69
C PHE A 83 7.20 -9.02 17.38
N ASP A 84 6.22 -9.22 18.23
CA ASP A 84 5.15 -10.19 18.00
C ASP A 84 3.83 -9.46 17.76
N PRO A 85 3.38 -9.36 16.49
CA PRO A 85 2.12 -8.69 16.19
C PRO A 85 0.89 -9.39 16.78
N ALA A 86 1.00 -10.69 17.10
CA ALA A 86 -0.10 -11.44 17.71
C ALA A 86 -0.47 -10.92 19.11
N GLU A 87 0.41 -10.21 19.79
CA GLU A 87 0.14 -9.60 21.08
C GLU A 87 -0.67 -8.31 21.01
N ILE A 88 -0.85 -7.76 19.81
CA ILE A 88 -1.54 -6.49 19.60
C ILE A 88 -2.88 -6.74 18.92
N HIS A 89 -3.96 -6.35 19.59
CA HIS A 89 -5.32 -6.52 19.09
C HIS A 89 -6.03 -5.17 19.02
N PRO A 90 -5.71 -4.34 18.00
CA PRO A 90 -6.34 -3.02 17.89
C PRO A 90 -7.80 -3.13 17.47
N GLU A 91 -8.59 -2.13 17.83
CA GLU A 91 -9.93 -1.97 17.28
C GLU A 91 -9.84 -1.73 15.77
N PRO A 92 -10.67 -2.38 14.96
CA PRO A 92 -10.70 -2.11 13.53
C PRO A 92 -11.05 -0.66 13.24
N VAL A 93 -10.36 -0.06 12.27
CA VAL A 93 -10.60 1.33 11.84
C VAL A 93 -11.09 1.32 10.41
N LYS A 94 -12.26 1.91 10.18
CA LYS A 94 -12.84 2.05 8.85
C LYS A 94 -12.59 3.45 8.31
N PHE A 95 -12.28 3.52 7.02
CA PHE A 95 -12.15 4.80 6.32
C PHE A 95 -12.57 4.64 4.87
N THR A 96 -12.94 5.76 4.25
CA THR A 96 -13.31 5.77 2.83
C THR A 96 -12.13 6.22 2.01
N ALA A 97 -11.73 5.40 1.04
CA ALA A 97 -10.72 5.77 0.07
C ALA A 97 -11.35 6.68 -0.98
N VAL A 98 -10.79 7.88 -1.12
CA VAL A 98 -11.34 8.92 -1.99
C VAL A 98 -10.38 9.35 -3.09
N ARG A 99 -9.16 8.84 -3.09
CA ARG A 99 -8.16 9.16 -4.11
C ARG A 99 -7.08 8.10 -4.20
N VAL A 100 -6.45 8.03 -5.36
CA VAL A 100 -5.26 7.22 -5.62
C VAL A 100 -4.13 8.16 -5.99
N THR A 101 -2.99 8.04 -5.33
CA THR A 101 -1.83 8.90 -5.57
C THR A 101 -0.62 8.04 -5.93
N LEU A 102 0.06 8.44 -7.00
CA LEU A 102 1.36 7.87 -7.37
C LEU A 102 2.45 8.72 -6.75
N TYR A 103 3.36 8.07 -6.00
CA TYR A 103 4.49 8.71 -5.36
C TYR A 103 5.81 8.29 -6.00
N ASN A 104 6.75 9.22 -6.06
CA ASN A 104 8.14 8.92 -6.27
C ASN A 104 8.83 8.86 -4.90
N SER A 105 9.51 7.77 -4.61
CA SER A 105 10.20 7.57 -3.33
C SER A 105 11.71 7.71 -3.54
N VAL A 106 12.32 8.67 -2.86
CA VAL A 106 13.75 8.96 -2.96
C VAL A 106 14.40 8.69 -1.61
N LEU A 107 15.44 7.84 -1.61
CA LEU A 107 16.25 7.58 -0.43
C LEU A 107 17.23 8.73 -0.22
N LYS A 108 17.18 9.34 0.97
CA LYS A 108 18.12 10.37 1.41
C LYS A 108 18.76 9.96 2.73
N ALA A 109 19.85 10.61 3.11
CA ALA A 109 20.52 10.35 4.37
C ALA A 109 19.60 10.55 5.59
N SER A 110 18.63 11.45 5.49
CA SER A 110 17.63 11.73 6.53
C SER A 110 16.43 10.78 6.52
N GLY A 111 16.36 9.84 5.57
CA GLY A 111 15.25 8.91 5.40
C GLY A 111 14.69 8.92 4.00
N VAL A 112 13.48 8.40 3.85
CA VAL A 112 12.78 8.33 2.55
C VAL A 112 11.92 9.58 2.37
N LEU A 113 12.09 10.25 1.23
CA LEU A 113 11.21 11.34 0.81
C LEU A 113 10.20 10.79 -0.20
N HIS A 114 8.90 10.94 0.09
CA HIS A 114 7.83 10.60 -0.82
C HIS A 114 7.30 11.86 -1.50
N GLU A 115 7.37 11.91 -2.81
CA GLU A 115 6.93 13.04 -3.61
C GLU A 115 5.73 12.63 -4.46
N ALA A 116 4.60 13.32 -4.29
CA ALA A 116 3.39 13.03 -5.04
C ALA A 116 3.57 13.48 -6.51
N LEU A 117 3.39 12.56 -7.43
CA LEU A 117 3.50 12.81 -8.87
C LEU A 117 2.14 13.07 -9.50
N LYS A 118 1.12 12.33 -9.09
CA LYS A 118 -0.22 12.41 -9.66
C LYS A 118 -1.24 11.87 -8.66
N THR A 119 -2.38 12.53 -8.58
CA THR A 119 -3.53 12.08 -7.79
C THR A 119 -4.77 11.99 -8.67
N VAL A 120 -5.49 10.88 -8.56
CA VAL A 120 -6.79 10.68 -9.20
C VAL A 120 -7.87 10.59 -8.12
N GLN A 121 -8.91 11.39 -8.25
CA GLN A 121 -10.04 11.36 -7.33
C GLN A 121 -10.95 10.18 -7.65
N LEU A 122 -11.44 9.52 -6.61
CA LEU A 122 -12.48 8.50 -6.72
C LEU A 122 -13.85 9.18 -6.56
N THR A 123 -14.82 8.67 -7.27
CA THR A 123 -16.16 9.31 -7.31
C THR A 123 -17.18 8.63 -6.39
#